data_e2b3cf3e5897d8b225d31bd6848b1c5b
#
_entry.id   e2b3cf3e5897d8b225d31bd6848b1c5b
#
_cell.length_a   1.000
_cell.length_b   1.000
_cell.length_c   1.000
_cell.angle_alpha   90.00
_cell.angle_beta   90.00
_cell.angle_gamma   90.00
#
_symmetry.space_group_name_H-M   'P 1'
#
loop_
_entity.id
_entity.type
_entity.pdbx_description
1 polymer ?
#
loop_
_entity_poly.entity_id
_entity_poly.type
_entity_poly.pdbx_seq_one_letter_code
_entity_poly.pdbx_strand_id
1 'polypeptide(L)'
;QNKNLFFIPVLLLLTICNAFMYAGLVMERPDIQQAGSLSAVLLITLLMSVIGGRVIPMLTANGTQTAKVKNIAWLDKTALMSVWLLFALHFLMLTRFIPSIVLSVLFAIAAVLVFIRGFRWKIWITFHVPLLWSLHIGYWFISLGLAMFSAHYAGLDIPYSVALHALTAGAMGTMILSMMSRVSLGHSGRALTPKRFMSLAFMLII
;
A
#
# COMPACT_ATOMS: atom_id res chain seq x y z
N GLN A 1 16.00 20.79 11.90
CA GLN A 1 16.22 19.35 11.81
C GLN A 1 15.64 18.85 10.50
N ASN A 2 16.48 18.29 9.64
CA ASN A 2 16.14 17.83 8.28
C ASN A 2 15.20 16.63 8.35
N LYS A 3 13.88 16.86 8.43
CA LYS A 3 12.84 15.83 8.44
C LYS A 3 12.79 15.00 7.14
N ASN A 4 13.49 15.44 6.10
CA ASN A 4 13.52 14.81 4.78
C ASN A 4 14.64 13.75 4.62
N LEU A 5 15.54 13.61 5.58
CA LEU A 5 16.63 12.61 5.52
C LEU A 5 16.11 11.16 5.44
N PHE A 6 14.88 10.91 5.91
CA PHE A 6 14.24 9.60 5.81
C PHE A 6 14.02 9.13 4.36
N PHE A 7 13.86 10.04 3.40
CA PHE A 7 13.66 9.65 2.01
C PHE A 7 14.94 9.13 1.34
N ILE A 8 16.13 9.51 1.82
CA ILE A 8 17.40 9.07 1.25
C ILE A 8 17.55 7.54 1.31
N PRO A 9 17.43 6.87 2.48
CA PRO A 9 17.52 5.42 2.54
C PRO A 9 16.39 4.72 1.75
N VAL A 10 15.19 5.30 1.67
CA VAL A 10 14.10 4.73 0.86
C VAL A 10 14.46 4.74 -0.62
N LEU A 11 14.96 5.87 -1.14
CA LEU A 11 15.40 5.98 -2.53
C LEU A 11 16.57 5.04 -2.83
N LEU A 12 17.53 4.91 -1.92
CA LEU A 12 18.63 3.97 -2.06
C LEU A 12 18.14 2.53 -2.16
N LEU A 13 17.22 2.12 -1.28
CA LEU A 13 16.62 0.78 -1.33
C LEU A 13 15.85 0.55 -2.63
N LEU A 14 15.09 1.52 -3.12
CA LEU A 14 14.40 1.42 -4.42
C LEU A 14 15.41 1.28 -5.57
N THR A 15 16.53 2.00 -5.53
CA THR A 15 17.61 1.89 -6.53
C THR A 15 18.21 0.49 -6.52
N ILE A 16 18.43 -0.10 -5.34
CA ILE A 16 18.94 -1.47 -5.21
C ILE A 16 17.91 -2.48 -5.73
N CYS A 17 16.62 -2.32 -5.41
CA CYS A 17 15.55 -3.16 -5.96
C CYS A 17 15.54 -3.12 -7.49
N ASN A 18 15.69 -1.94 -8.08
CA ASN A 18 15.78 -1.76 -9.52
C ASN A 18 17.03 -2.43 -10.11
N ALA A 19 18.18 -2.31 -9.42
CA ALA A 19 19.40 -3.01 -9.81
C ALA A 19 19.22 -4.55 -9.81
N PHE A 20 18.49 -5.11 -8.86
CA PHE A 20 18.13 -6.54 -8.86
C PHE A 20 17.30 -6.92 -10.08
N MET A 21 16.34 -6.07 -10.47
CA MET A 21 15.52 -6.34 -11.67
C MET A 21 16.39 -6.38 -12.92
N TYR A 22 17.32 -5.42 -13.10
CA TYR A 22 18.26 -5.42 -14.23
C TYR A 22 19.24 -6.59 -14.17
N ALA A 23 19.81 -6.88 -13.00
CA ALA A 23 20.71 -8.01 -12.83
C ALA A 23 20.00 -9.33 -13.17
N GLY A 24 18.76 -9.52 -12.70
CA GLY A 24 17.96 -10.69 -13.03
C GLY A 24 17.71 -10.84 -14.53
N LEU A 25 17.49 -9.73 -15.24
CA LEU A 25 17.30 -9.72 -16.68
C LEU A 25 18.59 -10.09 -17.42
N VAL A 26 19.72 -9.47 -17.07
CA VAL A 26 21.03 -9.69 -17.72
C VAL A 26 21.58 -11.09 -17.44
N MET A 27 21.33 -11.62 -16.24
CA MET A 27 21.81 -12.95 -15.83
C MET A 27 20.81 -14.08 -16.20
N GLU A 28 19.70 -13.74 -16.86
CA GLU A 28 18.60 -14.69 -17.16
C GLU A 28 18.08 -15.41 -15.89
N ARG A 29 18.03 -14.69 -14.76
CA ARG A 29 17.63 -15.17 -13.45
C ARG A 29 16.27 -14.55 -13.03
N PRO A 30 15.14 -15.18 -13.41
CA PRO A 30 13.81 -14.65 -13.10
C PRO A 30 13.52 -14.56 -11.58
N ASP A 31 14.16 -15.39 -10.77
CA ASP A 31 14.08 -15.35 -9.31
C ASP A 31 14.62 -14.03 -8.73
N ILE A 32 15.75 -13.53 -9.24
CA ILE A 32 16.35 -12.24 -8.84
C ILE A 32 15.47 -11.08 -9.31
N GLN A 33 14.99 -11.14 -10.56
CA GLN A 33 14.11 -10.13 -11.13
C GLN A 33 12.81 -10.02 -10.33
N GLN A 34 12.19 -11.14 -9.99
CA GLN A 34 10.96 -11.20 -9.21
C GLN A 34 11.17 -10.69 -7.77
N ALA A 35 12.28 -11.07 -7.14
CA ALA A 35 12.65 -10.57 -5.80
C ALA A 35 12.81 -9.05 -5.81
N GLY A 36 13.47 -8.47 -6.82
CA GLY A 36 13.63 -7.03 -6.97
C GLY A 36 12.29 -6.32 -7.15
N SER A 37 11.42 -6.82 -8.04
CA SER A 37 10.13 -6.19 -8.32
C SER A 37 9.19 -6.22 -7.11
N LEU A 38 9.04 -7.37 -6.46
CA LEU A 38 8.19 -7.48 -5.28
C LEU A 38 8.73 -6.67 -4.10
N SER A 39 10.05 -6.66 -3.90
CA SER A 39 10.67 -5.82 -2.87
C SER A 39 10.38 -4.34 -3.09
N ALA A 40 10.49 -3.84 -4.33
CA ALA A 40 10.14 -2.46 -4.65
C ALA A 40 8.67 -2.15 -4.32
N VAL A 41 7.77 -3.04 -4.73
CA VAL A 41 6.33 -2.89 -4.46
C VAL A 41 6.03 -2.92 -2.95
N LEU A 42 6.63 -3.83 -2.20
CA LEU A 42 6.45 -3.92 -0.74
C LEU A 42 7.03 -2.68 -0.02
N LEU A 43 8.15 -2.14 -0.48
CA LEU A 43 8.74 -0.92 0.08
C LEU A 43 7.83 0.30 -0.15
N ILE A 44 7.27 0.45 -1.35
CA ILE A 44 6.31 1.52 -1.64
C ILE A 44 5.02 1.29 -0.85
N THR A 45 4.53 0.06 -0.75
CA THR A 45 3.37 -0.31 0.07
C THR A 45 3.57 0.08 1.54
N LEU A 46 4.76 -0.18 2.09
CA LEU A 46 5.13 0.23 3.43
C LEU A 46 5.09 1.76 3.58
N LEU A 47 5.70 2.49 2.64
CA LEU A 47 5.70 3.95 2.63
C LEU A 47 4.27 4.51 2.59
N MET A 48 3.43 3.97 1.71
CA MET A 48 2.02 4.35 1.61
C MET A 48 1.24 4.01 2.88
N SER A 49 1.53 2.88 3.52
CA SER A 49 0.91 2.49 4.79
C SER A 49 1.32 3.44 5.93
N VAL A 50 2.59 3.89 5.97
CA VAL A 50 3.06 4.89 6.95
C VAL A 50 2.37 6.24 6.73
N ILE A 51 2.37 6.74 5.50
CA ILE A 51 1.77 8.04 5.16
C ILE A 51 0.26 7.97 5.32
N GLY A 52 -0.38 6.93 4.77
CA GLY A 52 -1.82 6.71 4.84
C GLY A 52 -2.35 6.70 6.27
N GLY A 53 -1.63 6.03 7.17
CA GLY A 53 -2.00 5.98 8.59
C GLY A 53 -1.97 7.32 9.33
N ARG A 54 -1.29 8.33 8.79
CA ARG A 54 -1.31 9.70 9.32
C ARG A 54 -2.32 10.58 8.59
N VAL A 55 -2.35 10.45 7.28
CA VAL A 55 -3.09 11.34 6.38
C VAL A 55 -4.57 10.96 6.31
N ILE A 56 -4.90 9.68 6.12
CA ILE A 56 -6.30 9.26 5.95
C ILE A 56 -7.16 9.61 7.18
N PRO A 57 -6.79 9.26 8.43
CA PRO A 57 -7.59 9.64 9.60
C PRO A 57 -7.73 11.16 9.79
N MET A 58 -6.69 11.93 9.45
CA MET A 58 -6.71 13.39 9.51
C MET A 58 -7.66 13.97 8.47
N LEU A 59 -7.57 13.50 7.23
CA LEU A 59 -8.43 13.98 6.14
C LEU A 59 -9.88 13.56 6.36
N THR A 60 -10.13 12.36 6.91
CA THR A 60 -11.47 11.89 7.27
C THR A 60 -12.09 12.83 8.32
N ALA A 61 -11.38 13.10 9.42
CA ALA A 61 -11.86 14.01 10.46
C ALA A 61 -12.19 15.39 9.91
N ASN A 62 -11.29 15.97 9.11
CA ASN A 62 -11.48 17.31 8.55
C ASN A 62 -12.60 17.36 7.51
N GLY A 63 -12.71 16.33 6.64
CA GLY A 63 -13.69 16.33 5.57
C GLY A 63 -15.11 15.94 6.01
N THR A 64 -15.25 15.25 7.14
CA THR A 64 -16.54 14.86 7.74
C THR A 64 -16.89 15.67 8.99
N GLN A 65 -16.00 16.59 9.41
CA GLN A 65 -16.16 17.40 10.63
C GLN A 65 -16.38 16.52 11.90
N THR A 66 -15.71 15.36 11.95
CA THR A 66 -15.78 14.44 13.08
C THR A 66 -14.46 14.42 13.86
N ALA A 67 -14.50 13.90 15.08
CA ALA A 67 -13.28 13.74 15.87
C ALA A 67 -12.31 12.74 15.19
N LYS A 68 -11.03 13.11 15.13
CA LYS A 68 -9.98 12.23 14.60
C LYS A 68 -9.90 10.94 15.43
N VAL A 69 -9.90 9.80 14.75
CA VAL A 69 -9.74 8.49 15.38
C VAL A 69 -8.37 8.41 16.06
N LYS A 70 -8.36 8.02 17.35
CA LYS A 70 -7.11 7.79 18.08
C LYS A 70 -6.36 6.57 17.53
N ASN A 71 -5.08 6.73 17.28
CA ASN A 71 -4.21 5.64 16.87
C ASN A 71 -3.99 4.66 18.03
N ILE A 72 -3.99 3.36 17.72
CA ILE A 72 -3.55 2.33 18.66
C ILE A 72 -2.10 2.00 18.32
N ALA A 73 -1.17 2.45 19.18
CA ALA A 73 0.26 2.39 18.91
C ALA A 73 0.76 0.96 18.61
N TRP A 74 0.28 -0.05 19.34
CA TRP A 74 0.68 -1.43 19.12
C TRP A 74 0.19 -1.96 17.75
N LEU A 75 -1.07 -1.65 17.36
CA LEU A 75 -1.63 -2.07 16.07
C LEU A 75 -0.91 -1.39 14.91
N ASP A 76 -0.65 -0.09 15.03
CA ASP A 76 0.10 0.66 14.02
C ASP A 76 1.51 0.08 13.85
N LYS A 77 2.20 -0.19 14.97
CA LYS A 77 3.54 -0.75 14.96
C LYS A 77 3.57 -2.18 14.37
N THR A 78 2.68 -3.06 14.81
CA THR A 78 2.66 -4.45 14.32
C THR A 78 2.28 -4.54 12.85
N ALA A 79 1.30 -3.74 12.37
CA ALA A 79 0.93 -3.70 10.97
C ALA A 79 2.09 -3.22 10.07
N LEU A 80 2.82 -2.18 10.49
CA LEU A 80 3.97 -1.70 9.74
C LEU A 80 5.15 -2.67 9.79
N MET A 81 5.41 -3.28 10.95
CA MET A 81 6.50 -4.25 11.11
C MET A 81 6.25 -5.52 10.32
N SER A 82 4.99 -5.97 10.17
CA SER A 82 4.68 -7.15 9.34
C SER A 82 4.98 -6.90 7.86
N VAL A 83 4.64 -5.73 7.32
CA VAL A 83 4.98 -5.36 5.94
C VAL A 83 6.49 -5.16 5.79
N TRP A 84 7.15 -4.56 6.78
CA TRP A 84 8.60 -4.41 6.82
C TRP A 84 9.31 -5.78 6.77
N LEU A 85 8.84 -6.74 7.56
CA LEU A 85 9.36 -8.10 7.57
C LEU A 85 9.24 -8.77 6.19
N LEU A 86 8.07 -8.66 5.56
CA LEU A 86 7.87 -9.19 4.20
C LEU A 86 8.82 -8.54 3.20
N PHE A 87 9.00 -7.22 3.25
CA PHE A 87 9.98 -6.52 2.43
C PHE A 87 11.40 -7.06 2.67
N ALA A 88 11.83 -7.15 3.93
CA ALA A 88 13.18 -7.60 4.27
C ALA A 88 13.45 -9.03 3.80
N LEU A 89 12.48 -9.95 3.96
CA LEU A 89 12.60 -11.33 3.51
C LEU A 89 12.79 -11.45 1.99
N HIS A 90 12.04 -10.65 1.21
CA HIS A 90 12.16 -10.66 -0.25
C HIS A 90 13.42 -9.92 -0.72
N PHE A 91 13.72 -8.78 -0.13
CA PHE A 91 14.90 -7.98 -0.45
C PHE A 91 16.22 -8.72 -0.20
N LEU A 92 16.30 -9.46 0.91
CA LEU A 92 17.46 -10.30 1.24
C LEU A 92 17.42 -11.69 0.58
N MET A 93 16.42 -11.95 -0.28
CA MET A 93 16.20 -13.22 -0.96
C MET A 93 16.12 -14.43 0.00
N LEU A 94 15.73 -14.21 1.25
CA LEU A 94 15.61 -15.26 2.27
C LEU A 94 14.38 -16.14 2.03
N THR A 95 13.43 -15.70 1.21
CA THR A 95 12.19 -16.44 0.89
C THR A 95 12.45 -17.81 0.28
N ARG A 96 13.59 -18.01 -0.40
CA ARG A 96 14.00 -19.30 -0.96
C ARG A 96 14.29 -20.38 0.09
N PHE A 97 14.55 -19.98 1.33
CA PHE A 97 14.80 -20.90 2.46
C PHE A 97 13.57 -21.13 3.32
N ILE A 98 12.47 -20.41 3.05
CA ILE A 98 11.24 -20.42 3.84
C ILE A 98 10.18 -21.24 3.10
N PRO A 99 9.55 -22.22 3.76
CA PRO A 99 8.43 -22.97 3.15
C PRO A 99 7.31 -22.04 2.73
N SER A 100 6.68 -22.31 1.57
CA SER A 100 5.61 -21.46 1.00
C SER A 100 4.46 -21.24 1.98
N ILE A 101 4.11 -22.27 2.77
CA ILE A 101 3.05 -22.14 3.77
C ILE A 101 3.38 -21.11 4.87
N VAL A 102 4.65 -20.99 5.27
CA VAL A 102 5.07 -19.98 6.24
C VAL A 102 4.97 -18.58 5.63
N LEU A 103 5.38 -18.41 4.37
CA LEU A 103 5.19 -17.15 3.64
C LEU A 103 3.71 -16.80 3.52
N SER A 104 2.85 -17.77 3.19
CA SER A 104 1.41 -17.59 3.17
C SER A 104 0.88 -17.04 4.49
N VAL A 105 1.25 -17.65 5.62
CA VAL A 105 0.83 -17.21 6.96
C VAL A 105 1.33 -15.79 7.27
N LEU A 106 2.58 -15.47 6.93
CA LEU A 106 3.14 -14.12 7.14
C LEU A 106 2.38 -13.06 6.34
N PHE A 107 2.05 -13.34 5.07
CA PHE A 107 1.23 -12.47 4.24
C PHE A 107 -0.20 -12.34 4.79
N ALA A 108 -0.82 -13.43 5.28
CA ALA A 108 -2.14 -13.41 5.89
C ALA A 108 -2.16 -12.51 7.14
N ILE A 109 -1.18 -12.66 8.03
CA ILE A 109 -1.06 -11.84 9.24
C ILE A 109 -0.93 -10.35 8.86
N ALA A 110 -0.07 -10.03 7.90
CA ALA A 110 0.09 -8.66 7.44
C ALA A 110 -1.21 -8.11 6.84
N ALA A 111 -1.92 -8.89 6.01
CA ALA A 111 -3.20 -8.52 5.42
C ALA A 111 -4.24 -8.18 6.49
N VAL A 112 -4.40 -9.05 7.49
CA VAL A 112 -5.36 -8.87 8.59
C VAL A 112 -5.03 -7.63 9.42
N LEU A 113 -3.77 -7.43 9.79
CA LEU A 113 -3.34 -6.28 10.58
C LEU A 113 -3.56 -4.96 9.84
N VAL A 114 -3.23 -4.90 8.55
CA VAL A 114 -3.46 -3.73 7.69
C VAL A 114 -4.96 -3.47 7.51
N PHE A 115 -5.76 -4.54 7.34
CA PHE A 115 -7.22 -4.43 7.23
C PHE A 115 -7.84 -3.84 8.51
N ILE A 116 -7.55 -4.42 9.67
CA ILE A 116 -8.06 -3.95 10.97
C ILE A 116 -7.68 -2.49 11.20
N ARG A 117 -6.44 -2.12 10.85
CA ARG A 117 -5.95 -0.75 10.96
C ARG A 117 -6.78 0.21 10.10
N GLY A 118 -7.01 -0.12 8.81
CA GLY A 118 -7.81 0.70 7.88
C GLY A 118 -9.29 0.75 8.24
N PHE A 119 -9.85 -0.38 8.71
CA PHE A 119 -11.27 -0.48 9.11
C PHE A 119 -11.62 0.50 10.25
N ARG A 120 -10.71 0.72 11.19
CA ARG A 120 -10.91 1.65 12.30
C ARG A 120 -11.06 3.12 11.88
N TRP A 121 -10.64 3.49 10.68
CA TRP A 121 -10.74 4.87 10.19
C TRP A 121 -12.14 5.24 9.69
N LYS A 122 -13.13 4.34 9.86
CA LYS A 122 -14.57 4.59 9.66
C LYS A 122 -14.90 5.04 8.23
N ILE A 123 -14.58 4.23 7.24
CA ILE A 123 -14.89 4.52 5.82
C ILE A 123 -16.35 4.90 5.59
N TRP A 124 -17.29 4.31 6.33
CA TRP A 124 -18.74 4.52 6.16
C TRP A 124 -19.20 5.97 6.34
N ILE A 125 -18.47 6.78 7.12
CA ILE A 125 -18.81 8.20 7.25
C ILE A 125 -18.33 9.05 6.06
N THR A 126 -17.55 8.47 5.12
CA THR A 126 -16.93 9.19 4.00
C THR A 126 -17.64 8.97 2.67
N PHE A 127 -18.68 8.14 2.58
CA PHE A 127 -19.33 7.80 1.30
C PHE A 127 -19.89 8.98 0.51
N HIS A 128 -20.25 10.06 1.19
CA HIS A 128 -20.69 11.30 0.54
C HIS A 128 -19.53 12.18 0.04
N VAL A 129 -18.25 11.82 0.33
CA VAL A 129 -17.06 12.57 -0.08
C VAL A 129 -16.15 11.67 -0.93
N PRO A 130 -16.26 11.72 -2.27
CA PRO A 130 -15.50 10.85 -3.18
C PRO A 130 -13.98 10.85 -2.96
N LEU A 131 -13.40 12.01 -2.67
CA LEU A 131 -11.97 12.16 -2.38
C LEU A 131 -11.51 11.48 -1.07
N LEU A 132 -12.44 11.04 -0.23
CA LEU A 132 -12.13 10.36 1.03
C LEU A 132 -12.33 8.85 0.89
N TRP A 133 -13.51 8.39 0.45
CA TRP A 133 -13.75 6.95 0.35
C TRP A 133 -12.78 6.29 -0.65
N SER A 134 -12.36 6.98 -1.72
CA SER A 134 -11.35 6.44 -2.65
C SER A 134 -9.99 6.20 -1.98
N LEU A 135 -9.55 7.08 -1.05
CA LEU A 135 -8.35 6.85 -0.25
C LEU A 135 -8.47 5.64 0.67
N HIS A 136 -9.62 5.45 1.30
CA HIS A 136 -9.88 4.28 2.16
C HIS A 136 -9.86 2.98 1.35
N ILE A 137 -10.52 2.97 0.18
CA ILE A 137 -10.53 1.80 -0.69
C ILE A 137 -9.12 1.51 -1.20
N GLY A 138 -8.38 2.52 -1.66
CA GLY A 138 -6.98 2.35 -2.06
C GLY A 138 -6.12 1.76 -0.94
N TYR A 139 -6.34 2.15 0.31
CA TYR A 139 -5.66 1.55 1.45
C TYR A 139 -6.08 0.08 1.68
N TRP A 140 -7.35 -0.26 1.48
CA TRP A 140 -7.83 -1.64 1.61
C TRP A 140 -7.32 -2.56 0.50
N PHE A 141 -7.01 -2.02 -0.68
CA PHE A 141 -6.31 -2.78 -1.72
C PHE A 141 -4.92 -3.25 -1.26
N ILE A 142 -4.26 -2.57 -0.31
CA ILE A 142 -3.03 -3.09 0.32
C ILE A 142 -3.33 -4.41 1.03
N SER A 143 -4.39 -4.43 1.85
CA SER A 143 -4.79 -5.65 2.56
C SER A 143 -5.21 -6.76 1.59
N LEU A 144 -5.98 -6.41 0.56
CA LEU A 144 -6.43 -7.36 -0.47
C LEU A 144 -5.23 -7.97 -1.21
N GLY A 145 -4.29 -7.15 -1.67
CA GLY A 145 -3.10 -7.63 -2.37
C GLY A 145 -2.22 -8.53 -1.51
N LEU A 146 -2.05 -8.19 -0.22
CA LEU A 146 -1.35 -9.06 0.73
C LEU A 146 -2.09 -10.37 0.94
N ALA A 147 -3.43 -10.36 1.05
CA ALA A 147 -4.25 -11.57 1.15
C ALA A 147 -4.15 -12.44 -0.11
N MET A 148 -4.10 -11.83 -1.29
CA MET A 148 -3.91 -12.55 -2.57
C MET A 148 -2.52 -13.19 -2.65
N PHE A 149 -1.47 -12.53 -2.16
CA PHE A 149 -0.14 -13.16 -2.02
C PHE A 149 -0.17 -14.31 -1.03
N SER A 150 -0.89 -14.18 0.09
CA SER A 150 -1.08 -15.30 1.03
C SER A 150 -1.71 -16.49 0.33
N ALA A 151 -2.77 -16.28 -0.43
CA ALA A 151 -3.47 -17.32 -1.16
C ALA A 151 -2.58 -17.96 -2.25
N HIS A 152 -1.79 -17.14 -2.96
CA HIS A 152 -0.81 -17.63 -3.94
C HIS A 152 0.22 -18.57 -3.30
N TYR A 153 0.83 -18.17 -2.17
CA TYR A 153 1.80 -19.01 -1.45
C TYR A 153 1.18 -20.22 -0.75
N ALA A 154 -0.15 -20.21 -0.50
CA ALA A 154 -0.91 -21.37 -0.03
C ALA A 154 -1.17 -22.40 -1.14
N GLY A 155 -0.83 -22.10 -2.40
CA GLY A 155 -1.07 -22.97 -3.54
C GLY A 155 -2.49 -22.86 -4.11
N LEU A 156 -3.24 -21.81 -3.77
CA LEU A 156 -4.52 -21.51 -4.41
C LEU A 156 -4.29 -20.94 -5.81
N ASP A 157 -5.27 -21.11 -6.70
CA ASP A 157 -5.19 -20.65 -8.11
C ASP A 157 -5.34 -19.12 -8.23
N ILE A 158 -4.44 -18.40 -7.59
CA ILE A 158 -4.31 -16.94 -7.69
C ILE A 158 -2.97 -16.63 -8.34
N PRO A 159 -2.97 -16.10 -9.58
CA PRO A 159 -1.73 -15.73 -10.26
C PRO A 159 -0.96 -14.65 -9.49
N TYR A 160 0.36 -14.79 -9.42
CA TYR A 160 1.27 -13.81 -8.82
C TYR A 160 1.03 -12.38 -9.37
N SER A 161 0.82 -12.26 -10.68
CA SER A 161 0.56 -10.99 -11.35
C SER A 161 -0.70 -10.29 -10.84
N VAL A 162 -1.75 -11.04 -10.54
CA VAL A 162 -3.03 -10.48 -10.03
C VAL A 162 -2.84 -9.90 -8.63
N ALA A 163 -2.13 -10.63 -7.75
CA ALA A 163 -1.77 -10.13 -6.42
C ALA A 163 -0.89 -8.86 -6.51
N LEU A 164 0.06 -8.84 -7.44
CA LEU A 164 0.91 -7.68 -7.69
C LEU A 164 0.10 -6.47 -8.19
N HIS A 165 -0.85 -6.69 -9.10
CA HIS A 165 -1.73 -5.63 -9.62
C HIS A 165 -2.64 -5.05 -8.53
N ALA A 166 -3.10 -5.86 -7.58
CA ALA A 166 -3.87 -5.36 -6.46
C ALA A 166 -3.06 -4.36 -5.60
N LEU A 167 -1.76 -4.60 -5.41
CA LEU A 167 -0.89 -3.66 -4.70
C LEU A 167 -0.50 -2.44 -5.55
N THR A 168 -0.26 -2.62 -6.85
CA THR A 168 0.20 -1.54 -7.73
C THR A 168 -0.97 -0.72 -8.27
N ALA A 169 -1.78 -1.25 -9.18
CA ALA A 169 -2.90 -0.54 -9.76
C ALA A 169 -3.98 -0.26 -8.70
N GLY A 170 -4.38 -1.27 -7.92
CA GLY A 170 -5.41 -1.15 -6.90
C GLY A 170 -5.01 -0.17 -5.79
N ALA A 171 -3.94 -0.45 -5.05
CA ALA A 171 -3.55 0.40 -3.93
C ALA A 171 -2.84 1.68 -4.38
N MET A 172 -1.66 1.55 -5.04
CA MET A 172 -0.83 2.71 -5.39
C MET A 172 -1.55 3.63 -6.37
N GLY A 173 -2.12 3.10 -7.46
CA GLY A 173 -2.82 3.88 -8.47
C GLY A 173 -3.97 4.67 -7.87
N THR A 174 -4.85 4.02 -7.10
CA THR A 174 -6.01 4.68 -6.48
C THR A 174 -5.61 5.72 -5.45
N MET A 175 -4.65 5.42 -4.57
CA MET A 175 -4.20 6.38 -3.54
C MET A 175 -3.49 7.57 -4.16
N ILE A 176 -2.63 7.38 -5.17
CA ILE A 176 -1.95 8.46 -5.89
C ILE A 176 -2.98 9.35 -6.60
N LEU A 177 -3.90 8.76 -7.36
CA LEU A 177 -4.94 9.52 -8.06
C LEU A 177 -5.77 10.36 -7.09
N SER A 178 -6.21 9.76 -5.97
CA SER A 178 -7.01 10.43 -4.95
C SER A 178 -6.26 11.60 -4.31
N MET A 179 -4.97 11.40 -3.97
CA MET A 179 -4.15 12.44 -3.37
C MET A 179 -3.82 13.56 -4.36
N MET A 180 -3.44 13.22 -5.60
CA MET A 180 -3.16 14.21 -6.65
C MET A 180 -4.39 15.07 -6.97
N SER A 181 -5.56 14.44 -7.07
CA SER A 181 -6.82 15.16 -7.28
C SER A 181 -7.12 16.13 -6.14
N ARG A 182 -6.89 15.70 -4.88
CA ARG A 182 -7.11 16.56 -3.72
C ARG A 182 -6.12 17.72 -3.66
N VAL A 183 -4.85 17.45 -3.91
CA VAL A 183 -3.79 18.47 -3.92
C VAL A 183 -4.06 19.50 -5.03
N SER A 184 -4.40 19.05 -6.24
CA SER A 184 -4.71 19.93 -7.37
C SER A 184 -5.89 20.85 -7.10
N LEU A 185 -6.98 20.33 -6.50
CA LEU A 185 -8.14 21.17 -6.13
C LEU A 185 -7.76 22.17 -5.03
N GLY A 186 -7.05 21.73 -3.98
CA GLY A 186 -6.64 22.58 -2.87
C GLY A 186 -5.72 23.73 -3.31
N HIS A 187 -4.70 23.44 -4.14
CA HIS A 187 -3.77 24.46 -4.62
C HIS A 187 -4.37 25.41 -5.67
N SER A 188 -5.41 24.98 -6.39
CA SER A 188 -6.10 25.86 -7.35
C SER A 188 -7.19 26.73 -6.69
N GLY A 189 -7.32 26.72 -5.37
CA GLY A 189 -8.34 27.46 -4.62
C GLY A 189 -9.78 27.00 -4.90
N ARG A 190 -9.95 25.82 -5.51
CA ARG A 190 -11.27 25.26 -5.81
C ARG A 190 -11.82 24.51 -4.61
N ALA A 191 -13.15 24.48 -4.50
CA ALA A 191 -13.80 23.68 -3.48
C ALA A 191 -13.40 22.20 -3.61
N LEU A 192 -13.14 21.52 -2.46
CA LEU A 192 -12.79 20.09 -2.41
C LEU A 192 -14.02 19.18 -2.69
N THR A 193 -14.95 19.67 -3.49
CA THR A 193 -16.12 18.93 -3.99
C THR A 193 -15.81 18.45 -5.40
N PRO A 194 -15.52 17.16 -5.59
CA PRO A 194 -15.20 16.64 -6.91
C PRO A 194 -16.43 16.72 -7.82
N LYS A 195 -16.21 17.13 -9.06
CA LYS A 195 -17.24 17.07 -10.09
C LYS A 195 -17.60 15.60 -10.37
N ARG A 196 -18.79 15.33 -10.89
CA ARG A 196 -19.29 13.98 -11.22
C ARG A 196 -18.29 13.14 -12.04
N PHE A 197 -17.56 13.77 -12.96
CA PHE A 197 -16.51 13.13 -13.76
C PHE A 197 -15.34 12.58 -12.92
N MET A 198 -14.92 13.27 -11.87
CA MET A 198 -13.88 12.76 -10.96
C MET A 198 -14.38 11.58 -10.15
N SER A 199 -15.63 11.60 -9.73
CA SER A 199 -16.23 10.47 -9.01
C SER A 199 -16.30 9.22 -9.91
N LEU A 200 -16.66 9.39 -11.19
CA LEU A 200 -16.63 8.34 -12.19
C LEU A 200 -15.21 7.79 -12.40
N ALA A 201 -14.19 8.66 -12.50
CA ALA A 201 -12.80 8.23 -12.65
C ALA A 201 -12.34 7.36 -11.44
N PHE A 202 -12.75 7.71 -10.22
CA PHE A 202 -12.46 6.87 -9.05
C PHE A 202 -13.18 5.53 -9.09
N MET A 203 -14.41 5.47 -9.60
CA MET A 203 -15.16 4.21 -9.75
C MET A 203 -14.58 3.30 -10.84
N LEU A 204 -13.97 3.88 -11.87
CA LEU A 204 -13.41 3.11 -13.00
C LEU A 204 -12.01 2.54 -12.70
N ILE A 205 -11.27 3.13 -11.75
CA ILE A 205 -9.94 2.64 -11.38
C ILE A 205 -9.99 1.58 -10.27
N ILE A 206 -11.09 1.54 -9.53
CA ILE A 206 -11.37 0.60 -8.45
C ILE A 206 -12.06 -0.65 -8.98
#